data_4f85703141d3ed0544e5bb61784fb0f0
#
_entry.id   4f85703141d3ed0544e5bb61784fb0f0
#
_cell.length_a   1.000
_cell.length_b   1.000
_cell.length_c   1.000
_cell.angle_alpha   90.00
_cell.angle_beta   90.00
_cell.angle_gamma   90.00
#
_symmetry.space_group_name_H-M   'P 1'
#
loop_
_entity.id
_entity.type
_entity.pdbx_description
1 polymer ?
#
loop_
_entity_poly.entity_id
_entity_poly.type
_entity_poly.pdbx_seq_one_letter_code
_entity_poly.pdbx_strand_id
1 'polypeptide(L)'
;MKTISNKQLTIQVSPHGAELCSIVANGKEYLWQADPAFWKRHSPVLFPIVGSVWENEYRNEGIPYTLTQHGFARDMEFTLISEKEDEVRYRLVSNEETLHKYPFSFCLEIGYRIQGKKIEVMWEVKNSGEKDMYFQIGAHPAFYWPEFDASNSERGFFGFDKENGLKYILISEKGCADPSTEYSLELTDGLLPLDTHTFDKDALILENEQVRKVTLYNKEKQAYLSLHFNAPVVGLWSPPAKNAPFVCIEPWYGRCDRAHYTGEYKDKDWIQPVCLLYTSDAADERS
;
A
#
# COMPACT_ATOMS: atom_id res chain seq x y z
N MET A 1 18.21 0.57 11.02
CA MET A 1 17.68 -0.49 10.15
C MET A 1 17.81 -1.84 10.85
N LYS A 2 16.79 -2.68 10.80
CA LYS A 2 16.81 -4.05 11.37
C LYS A 2 16.79 -5.08 10.27
N THR A 3 17.51 -6.17 10.48
CA THR A 3 17.56 -7.31 9.55
C THR A 3 17.04 -8.54 10.25
N ILE A 4 16.10 -9.24 9.63
CA ILE A 4 15.68 -10.58 10.02
C ILE A 4 15.88 -11.53 8.84
N SER A 5 16.31 -12.77 9.14
CA SER A 5 16.64 -13.73 8.09
C SER A 5 16.36 -15.17 8.53
N ASN A 6 16.10 -16.01 7.55
CA ASN A 6 16.10 -17.45 7.69
C ASN A 6 16.95 -18.08 6.56
N LYS A 7 16.91 -19.41 6.40
CA LYS A 7 17.68 -20.11 5.36
C LYS A 7 17.32 -19.71 3.91
N GLN A 8 16.17 -19.08 3.69
CA GLN A 8 15.61 -18.85 2.35
C GLN A 8 15.42 -17.37 2.03
N LEU A 9 15.32 -16.50 3.05
CA LEU A 9 14.87 -15.13 2.92
C LEU A 9 15.58 -14.23 3.94
N THR A 10 15.98 -13.04 3.49
CA THR A 10 16.47 -11.95 4.34
C THR A 10 15.67 -10.70 4.00
N ILE A 11 15.18 -9.98 5.01
CA ILE A 11 14.55 -8.67 4.83
C ILE A 11 15.23 -7.62 5.70
N GLN A 12 15.15 -6.37 5.26
CA GLN A 12 15.62 -5.22 6.03
C GLN A 12 14.48 -4.21 6.20
N VAL A 13 14.32 -3.70 7.42
CA VAL A 13 13.27 -2.74 7.77
C VAL A 13 13.91 -1.51 8.42
N SER A 14 13.57 -0.33 7.92
CA SER A 14 13.96 0.95 8.47
C SER A 14 13.01 1.39 9.59
N PRO A 15 13.48 2.02 10.68
CA PRO A 15 12.58 2.69 11.63
C PRO A 15 11.89 3.92 11.01
N HIS A 16 12.50 4.56 10.01
CA HIS A 16 11.87 5.64 9.26
C HIS A 16 10.75 5.06 8.39
N GLY A 17 9.52 5.47 8.67
CA GLY A 17 8.31 4.94 8.03
C GLY A 17 7.97 3.49 8.39
N ALA A 18 8.73 2.84 9.28
CA ALA A 18 8.75 1.37 9.46
C ALA A 18 8.82 0.66 8.09
N GLU A 19 9.60 1.22 7.16
CA GLU A 19 9.61 0.85 5.75
C GLU A 19 10.41 -0.43 5.51
N LEU A 20 9.83 -1.39 4.78
CA LEU A 20 10.53 -2.54 4.24
C LEU A 20 11.45 -2.05 3.10
N CYS A 21 12.76 -2.21 3.25
CA CYS A 21 13.76 -1.63 2.34
C CYS A 21 14.50 -2.67 1.48
N SER A 22 14.44 -3.97 1.84
CA SER A 22 15.11 -5.03 1.09
C SER A 22 14.39 -6.36 1.29
N ILE A 23 14.34 -7.15 0.22
CA ILE A 23 13.85 -8.54 0.19
C ILE A 23 14.85 -9.35 -0.62
N VAL A 24 15.73 -10.08 0.03
CA VAL A 24 16.72 -10.94 -0.63
C VAL A 24 16.34 -12.40 -0.50
N ALA A 25 16.21 -13.11 -1.61
CA ALA A 25 16.04 -14.55 -1.67
C ALA A 25 16.99 -15.15 -2.73
N ASN A 26 17.70 -16.25 -2.39
CA ASN A 26 18.67 -16.89 -3.27
C ASN A 26 19.73 -15.92 -3.84
N GLY A 27 20.16 -14.94 -3.05
CA GLY A 27 21.15 -13.92 -3.45
C GLY A 27 20.61 -12.84 -4.39
N LYS A 28 19.31 -12.82 -4.70
CA LYS A 28 18.65 -11.82 -5.56
C LYS A 28 17.80 -10.87 -4.73
N GLU A 29 17.95 -9.56 -4.99
CA GLU A 29 17.07 -8.51 -4.45
C GLU A 29 15.76 -8.44 -5.26
N TYR A 30 14.64 -8.45 -4.57
CA TYR A 30 13.30 -8.37 -5.18
C TYR A 30 12.68 -6.98 -5.04
N LEU A 31 13.07 -6.22 -4.02
CA LEU A 31 12.49 -4.92 -3.75
C LEU A 31 13.32 -3.83 -4.44
N TRP A 32 12.67 -2.84 -5.01
CA TRP A 32 13.28 -1.66 -5.60
C TRP A 32 14.15 -0.92 -4.59
N GLN A 33 15.33 -0.45 -5.01
CA GLN A 33 16.34 0.13 -4.12
C GLN A 33 16.38 1.66 -4.14
N ALA A 34 15.22 2.29 -4.42
CA ALA A 34 14.94 3.70 -4.20
C ALA A 34 15.87 4.69 -4.94
N ASP A 35 16.33 4.36 -6.15
CA ASP A 35 17.07 5.31 -6.99
C ASP A 35 16.18 6.54 -7.30
N PRO A 36 16.57 7.76 -6.87
CA PRO A 36 15.79 8.96 -7.04
C PRO A 36 15.57 9.37 -8.51
N ALA A 37 16.32 8.81 -9.45
CA ALA A 37 16.09 9.02 -10.89
C ALA A 37 14.69 8.52 -11.31
N PHE A 38 14.20 7.48 -10.66
CA PHE A 38 12.88 6.91 -10.90
C PHE A 38 11.91 7.21 -9.76
N TRP A 39 12.19 6.69 -8.57
CA TRP A 39 11.36 6.86 -7.37
C TRP A 39 12.17 6.58 -6.09
N LYS A 40 12.17 7.54 -5.16
CA LYS A 40 13.05 7.58 -3.99
C LYS A 40 12.57 6.80 -2.75
N ARG A 41 11.64 5.84 -2.92
CA ARG A 41 11.10 5.01 -1.84
C ARG A 41 11.15 3.53 -2.23
N HIS A 42 11.04 2.62 -1.24
CA HIS A 42 11.05 1.18 -1.45
C HIS A 42 9.64 0.58 -1.33
N SER A 43 9.03 0.72 -0.15
CA SER A 43 7.73 0.14 0.22
C SER A 43 7.06 0.96 1.31
N PRO A 44 6.74 2.24 1.09
CA PRO A 44 6.21 3.11 2.13
C PRO A 44 4.82 2.66 2.60
N VAL A 45 4.55 2.85 3.90
CA VAL A 45 3.19 2.77 4.44
C VAL A 45 2.42 4.02 4.07
N LEU A 46 1.14 3.87 3.74
CA LEU A 46 0.22 4.96 3.43
C LEU A 46 -0.72 5.12 4.63
N PHE A 47 -0.60 6.22 5.38
CA PHE A 47 -1.44 6.50 6.56
C PHE A 47 -1.33 7.98 6.96
N PRO A 48 -2.43 8.65 7.36
CA PRO A 48 -3.78 8.13 7.57
C PRO A 48 -4.67 8.17 6.32
N ILE A 49 -4.13 8.54 5.16
CA ILE A 49 -4.82 8.51 3.86
C ILE A 49 -4.06 7.70 2.83
N VAL A 50 -4.79 7.11 1.88
CA VAL A 50 -4.27 6.50 0.65
C VAL A 50 -4.50 7.45 -0.51
N GLY A 51 -3.46 7.73 -1.30
CA GLY A 51 -3.54 8.72 -2.38
C GLY A 51 -3.70 10.15 -1.85
N SER A 52 -4.34 10.98 -2.64
CA SER A 52 -4.58 12.40 -2.32
C SER A 52 -5.99 12.63 -1.81
N VAL A 53 -6.16 13.60 -0.92
CA VAL A 53 -7.44 14.27 -0.70
C VAL A 53 -7.55 15.45 -1.66
N TRP A 54 -8.79 15.85 -2.02
CA TRP A 54 -9.02 16.91 -3.00
C TRP A 54 -8.36 18.22 -2.55
N GLU A 55 -7.52 18.78 -3.39
CA GLU A 55 -6.72 20.00 -3.12
C GLU A 55 -5.82 19.92 -1.86
N ASN A 56 -5.48 18.71 -1.41
CA ASN A 56 -4.77 18.45 -0.15
C ASN A 56 -5.52 18.92 1.12
N GLU A 57 -6.82 19.18 1.02
CA GLU A 57 -7.68 19.57 2.13
C GLU A 57 -8.77 18.52 2.37
N TYR A 58 -9.02 18.19 3.62
CA TYR A 58 -10.18 17.40 4.04
C TYR A 58 -10.86 18.06 5.23
N ARG A 59 -12.11 17.69 5.53
CA ARG A 59 -12.88 18.23 6.63
C ARG A 59 -13.17 17.20 7.68
N ASN A 60 -13.03 17.57 8.93
CA ASN A 60 -13.46 16.77 10.07
C ASN A 60 -14.28 17.66 11.01
N GLU A 61 -15.55 17.29 11.23
CA GLU A 61 -16.53 18.10 11.99
C GLU A 61 -16.62 19.55 11.45
N GLY A 62 -16.58 19.72 10.13
CA GLY A 62 -16.61 21.01 9.45
C GLY A 62 -15.30 21.80 9.47
N ILE A 63 -14.28 21.35 10.21
CA ILE A 63 -12.98 22.02 10.32
C ILE A 63 -12.05 21.51 9.20
N PRO A 64 -11.41 22.41 8.42
CA PRO A 64 -10.48 22.00 7.39
C PRO A 64 -9.12 21.60 7.97
N TYR A 65 -8.53 20.55 7.40
CA TYR A 65 -7.19 20.06 7.70
C TYR A 65 -6.44 19.78 6.40
N THR A 66 -5.12 19.85 6.43
CA THR A 66 -4.29 19.62 5.25
C THR A 66 -3.51 18.31 5.40
N LEU A 67 -3.59 17.45 4.38
CA LEU A 67 -2.77 16.26 4.24
C LEU A 67 -2.21 16.17 2.82
N THR A 68 -0.92 15.91 2.71
CA THR A 68 -0.29 15.60 1.42
C THR A 68 -0.53 14.15 1.03
N GLN A 69 -0.33 13.83 -0.24
CA GLN A 69 -0.50 12.50 -0.82
C GLN A 69 0.10 11.41 0.07
N HIS A 70 -0.68 10.38 0.37
CA HIS A 70 -0.36 9.22 1.20
C HIS A 70 -0.13 9.51 2.69
N GLY A 71 -0.48 10.71 3.16
CA GLY A 71 -0.34 11.08 4.57
C GLY A 71 1.10 11.25 5.01
N PHE A 72 1.32 11.09 6.32
CA PHE A 72 2.59 11.45 6.96
C PHE A 72 3.39 10.27 7.53
N ALA A 73 2.78 9.12 7.80
CA ALA A 73 3.44 8.04 8.54
C ALA A 73 4.74 7.56 7.87
N ARG A 74 4.79 7.53 6.55
CA ARG A 74 5.97 7.14 5.77
C ARG A 74 7.18 8.05 5.96
N ASP A 75 6.99 9.25 6.50
CA ASP A 75 8.05 10.26 6.73
C ASP A 75 8.34 10.47 8.23
N MET A 76 7.83 9.58 9.10
CA MET A 76 8.02 9.66 10.56
C MET A 76 8.91 8.52 11.08
N GLU A 77 9.59 8.79 12.21
CA GLU A 77 10.36 7.77 12.92
C GLU A 77 9.44 6.94 13.81
N PHE A 78 9.49 5.63 13.62
CA PHE A 78 8.80 4.64 14.43
C PHE A 78 9.73 4.09 15.50
N THR A 79 9.17 3.79 16.66
CA THR A 79 9.87 3.14 17.76
C THR A 79 9.83 1.62 17.58
N LEU A 80 10.98 0.96 17.64
CA LEU A 80 11.04 -0.52 17.69
C LEU A 80 10.45 -1.00 19.02
N ILE A 81 9.42 -1.84 18.96
CA ILE A 81 8.71 -2.35 20.17
C ILE A 81 8.89 -3.86 20.39
N SER A 82 9.27 -4.58 19.33
CA SER A 82 9.56 -6.02 19.43
C SER A 82 10.56 -6.43 18.37
N GLU A 83 11.51 -7.28 18.77
CA GLU A 83 12.50 -7.90 17.90
C GLU A 83 12.64 -9.36 18.29
N LYS A 84 12.37 -10.27 17.36
CA LYS A 84 12.53 -11.73 17.50
C LYS A 84 13.37 -12.22 16.32
N GLU A 85 13.73 -13.49 16.32
CA GLU A 85 14.52 -14.10 15.26
C GLU A 85 13.84 -13.98 13.87
N ASP A 86 12.50 -14.11 13.85
CA ASP A 86 11.67 -14.12 12.63
C ASP A 86 10.70 -12.94 12.49
N GLU A 87 10.66 -12.01 13.47
CA GLU A 87 9.69 -10.91 13.50
C GLU A 87 10.29 -9.63 14.07
N VAL A 88 9.94 -8.50 13.45
CA VAL A 88 10.15 -7.14 14.02
C VAL A 88 8.84 -6.37 14.02
N ARG A 89 8.64 -5.53 15.06
CA ARG A 89 7.49 -4.63 15.15
C ARG A 89 7.92 -3.21 15.53
N TYR A 90 7.26 -2.26 14.90
CA TYR A 90 7.47 -0.84 15.10
C TYR A 90 6.15 -0.16 15.46
N ARG A 91 6.23 0.94 16.20
CA ARG A 91 5.07 1.72 16.66
C ARG A 91 5.26 3.21 16.39
N LEU A 92 4.20 3.84 15.87
CA LEU A 92 4.02 5.27 15.82
C LEU A 92 2.79 5.64 16.65
N VAL A 93 2.91 6.61 17.53
CA VAL A 93 1.78 7.19 18.27
C VAL A 93 1.56 8.62 17.84
N SER A 94 0.31 9.08 17.93
CA SER A 94 -0.02 10.48 17.69
C SER A 94 0.79 11.40 18.62
N ASN A 95 1.19 12.53 18.10
CA ASN A 95 1.88 13.58 18.82
C ASN A 95 1.30 14.96 18.41
N GLU A 96 1.83 16.03 18.98
CA GLU A 96 1.35 17.38 18.69
C GLU A 96 1.39 17.70 17.18
N GLU A 97 2.46 17.35 16.49
CA GLU A 97 2.60 17.57 15.04
C GLU A 97 1.52 16.81 14.23
N THR A 98 1.28 15.53 14.55
CA THR A 98 0.27 14.74 13.85
C THR A 98 -1.14 15.21 14.13
N LEU A 99 -1.44 15.64 15.36
CA LEU A 99 -2.76 16.13 15.75
C LEU A 99 -3.15 17.43 15.03
N HIS A 100 -2.18 18.27 14.66
CA HIS A 100 -2.45 19.45 13.83
C HIS A 100 -2.91 19.11 12.40
N LYS A 101 -2.49 17.97 11.87
CA LYS A 101 -2.81 17.51 10.50
C LYS A 101 -3.95 16.51 10.47
N TYR A 102 -4.10 15.74 11.56
CA TYR A 102 -5.04 14.63 11.69
C TYR A 102 -5.49 14.56 13.17
N PRO A 103 -6.69 15.12 13.50
CA PRO A 103 -7.11 15.39 14.86
C PRO A 103 -7.63 14.17 15.61
N PHE A 104 -6.97 13.03 15.44
CA PHE A 104 -7.28 11.78 16.10
C PHE A 104 -6.06 11.25 16.85
N SER A 105 -6.25 10.86 18.10
CA SER A 105 -5.23 10.13 18.85
C SER A 105 -5.19 8.68 18.40
N PHE A 106 -4.03 8.24 17.95
CA PHE A 106 -3.86 6.90 17.39
C PHE A 106 -2.59 6.21 17.89
N CYS A 107 -2.60 4.89 17.80
CA CYS A 107 -1.41 4.06 17.86
C CYS A 107 -1.39 3.17 16.61
N LEU A 108 -0.39 3.33 15.76
CA LEU A 108 -0.14 2.50 14.58
C LEU A 108 1.04 1.57 14.85
N GLU A 109 0.82 0.26 14.74
CA GLU A 109 1.88 -0.73 14.78
C GLU A 109 2.04 -1.39 13.41
N ILE A 110 3.29 -1.55 12.99
CA ILE A 110 3.66 -2.24 11.76
C ILE A 110 4.63 -3.35 12.11
N GLY A 111 4.28 -4.58 11.73
CA GLY A 111 5.10 -5.76 11.95
C GLY A 111 5.44 -6.47 10.65
N TYR A 112 6.63 -7.08 10.65
CA TYR A 112 7.10 -7.95 9.57
C TYR A 112 7.55 -9.26 10.16
N ARG A 113 7.02 -10.36 9.63
CA ARG A 113 7.39 -11.72 10.01
C ARG A 113 7.80 -12.52 8.78
N ILE A 114 8.84 -13.34 8.92
CA ILE A 114 9.28 -14.25 7.86
C ILE A 114 9.03 -15.70 8.24
N GLN A 115 8.47 -16.47 7.30
CA GLN A 115 8.25 -17.90 7.46
C GLN A 115 8.56 -18.63 6.13
N GLY A 116 9.66 -19.36 6.08
CA GLY A 116 10.13 -19.94 4.82
C GLY A 116 10.39 -18.85 3.79
N LYS A 117 9.70 -18.89 2.65
CA LYS A 117 9.74 -17.86 1.59
C LYS A 117 8.62 -16.82 1.69
N LYS A 118 7.86 -16.81 2.77
CA LYS A 118 6.74 -15.89 2.98
C LYS A 118 7.17 -14.74 3.88
N ILE A 119 6.75 -13.52 3.51
CA ILE A 119 6.78 -12.32 4.35
C ILE A 119 5.33 -11.99 4.70
N GLU A 120 5.06 -11.84 5.98
CA GLU A 120 3.80 -11.36 6.52
C GLU A 120 3.98 -9.91 6.95
N VAL A 121 3.18 -9.00 6.37
CA VAL A 121 3.09 -7.60 6.78
C VAL A 121 1.84 -7.44 7.63
N MET A 122 2.01 -6.96 8.85
CA MET A 122 0.95 -6.85 9.85
C MET A 122 0.75 -5.40 10.23
N TRP A 123 -0.49 -4.93 10.19
CA TRP A 123 -0.88 -3.59 10.64
C TRP A 123 -1.86 -3.70 11.78
N GLU A 124 -1.67 -2.89 12.79
CA GLU A 124 -2.60 -2.71 13.89
C GLU A 124 -2.82 -1.22 14.11
N VAL A 125 -4.06 -0.76 13.95
CA VAL A 125 -4.45 0.63 14.15
C VAL A 125 -5.40 0.69 15.33
N LYS A 126 -4.99 1.40 16.38
CA LYS A 126 -5.77 1.59 17.61
C LYS A 126 -6.18 3.05 17.73
N ASN A 127 -7.43 3.25 18.07
CA ASN A 127 -7.93 4.54 18.55
C ASN A 127 -7.53 4.70 20.02
N SER A 128 -6.68 5.67 20.32
CA SER A 128 -6.29 6.02 21.71
C SER A 128 -6.95 7.30 22.21
N GLY A 129 -7.91 7.83 21.45
CA GLY A 129 -8.70 9.01 21.80
C GLY A 129 -10.05 8.66 22.46
N GLU A 130 -10.89 9.68 22.58
CA GLU A 130 -12.21 9.61 23.23
C GLU A 130 -13.40 9.71 22.22
N LYS A 131 -13.09 9.84 20.92
CA LYS A 131 -14.08 9.91 19.84
C LYS A 131 -13.79 8.84 18.81
N ASP A 132 -14.79 8.47 18.00
CA ASP A 132 -14.59 7.59 16.86
C ASP A 132 -13.52 8.15 15.94
N MET A 133 -12.62 7.28 15.51
CA MET A 133 -11.51 7.60 14.61
C MET A 133 -11.77 7.03 13.23
N TYR A 134 -11.36 7.77 12.21
CA TYR A 134 -11.47 7.37 10.82
C TYR A 134 -10.08 7.41 10.17
N PHE A 135 -9.72 6.41 9.39
CA PHE A 135 -8.42 6.36 8.73
C PHE A 135 -8.49 5.58 7.41
N GLN A 136 -7.43 5.66 6.65
CA GLN A 136 -7.11 4.74 5.57
C GLN A 136 -5.68 4.26 5.76
N ILE A 137 -5.39 3.03 5.32
CA ILE A 137 -4.04 2.46 5.35
C ILE A 137 -3.78 1.65 4.10
N GLY A 138 -2.54 1.66 3.61
CA GLY A 138 -2.13 0.88 2.47
C GLY A 138 -0.62 0.61 2.45
N ALA A 139 -0.22 -0.36 1.61
CA ALA A 139 1.16 -0.58 1.26
C ALA A 139 1.43 -0.07 -0.17
N HIS A 140 2.70 0.28 -0.43
CA HIS A 140 3.15 0.71 -1.74
C HIS A 140 4.51 0.04 -2.10
N PRO A 141 4.62 -1.31 -2.02
CA PRO A 141 5.87 -1.99 -2.31
C PRO A 141 6.17 -1.97 -3.80
N ALA A 142 7.39 -1.58 -4.13
CA ALA A 142 7.94 -1.62 -5.48
C ALA A 142 8.82 -2.84 -5.67
N PHE A 143 8.52 -3.66 -6.66
CA PHE A 143 9.27 -4.87 -6.97
C PHE A 143 10.00 -4.71 -8.29
N TYR A 144 11.26 -5.13 -8.35
CA TYR A 144 11.97 -5.21 -9.61
C TYR A 144 11.20 -6.08 -10.61
N TRP A 145 11.13 -5.60 -11.87
CA TRP A 145 10.70 -6.46 -12.96
C TRP A 145 11.61 -7.69 -13.06
N PRO A 146 11.07 -8.89 -13.23
CA PRO A 146 11.90 -10.04 -13.54
C PRO A 146 12.63 -9.79 -14.87
N GLU A 147 13.96 -9.97 -14.85
CA GLU A 147 14.79 -9.91 -16.08
C GLU A 147 14.62 -8.59 -16.86
N PHE A 148 14.62 -7.46 -16.12
CA PHE A 148 14.43 -6.13 -16.72
C PHE A 148 15.49 -5.85 -17.81
N ASP A 149 15.00 -5.44 -18.97
CA ASP A 149 15.80 -4.91 -20.07
C ASP A 149 15.18 -3.60 -20.57
N ALA A 150 15.91 -2.50 -20.42
CA ALA A 150 15.43 -1.16 -20.78
C ALA A 150 15.18 -0.98 -22.29
N SER A 151 15.81 -1.83 -23.14
CA SER A 151 15.62 -1.80 -24.61
C SER A 151 14.36 -2.55 -25.08
N ASN A 152 13.79 -3.39 -24.22
CA ASN A 152 12.58 -4.15 -24.52
C ASN A 152 11.35 -3.41 -23.96
N SER A 153 10.27 -3.36 -24.72
CA SER A 153 8.99 -2.79 -24.26
C SER A 153 8.21 -3.75 -23.36
N GLU A 154 8.36 -5.06 -23.53
CA GLU A 154 7.64 -6.07 -22.76
C GLU A 154 8.19 -6.17 -21.34
N ARG A 155 7.27 -6.30 -20.33
CA ARG A 155 7.59 -6.37 -18.91
C ARG A 155 7.20 -7.67 -18.22
N GLY A 156 6.51 -8.57 -18.91
CA GLY A 156 5.92 -9.79 -18.35
C GLY A 156 4.42 -9.65 -18.15
N PHE A 157 3.88 -10.24 -17.07
CA PHE A 157 2.43 -10.29 -16.89
C PHE A 157 2.05 -10.12 -15.42
N PHE A 158 0.82 -9.61 -15.19
CA PHE A 158 0.11 -9.87 -13.95
C PHE A 158 -0.90 -11.01 -14.13
N GLY A 159 -0.96 -11.90 -13.15
CA GLY A 159 -2.04 -12.87 -12.99
C GLY A 159 -2.81 -12.59 -11.71
N PHE A 160 -4.08 -12.89 -11.72
CA PHE A 160 -5.01 -12.67 -10.63
C PHE A 160 -5.65 -13.98 -10.18
N ASP A 161 -6.34 -13.98 -9.04
CA ASP A 161 -7.18 -15.11 -8.60
C ASP A 161 -8.58 -15.09 -9.24
N LYS A 162 -8.76 -14.28 -10.28
CA LYS A 162 -9.95 -14.19 -11.12
C LYS A 162 -9.53 -14.05 -12.59
N GLU A 163 -10.12 -14.87 -13.47
CA GLU A 163 -9.67 -15.01 -14.86
C GLU A 163 -10.30 -14.01 -15.85
N ASN A 164 -11.39 -13.33 -15.48
CA ASN A 164 -12.08 -12.39 -16.36
C ASN A 164 -12.99 -11.44 -15.59
N GLY A 165 -13.54 -10.45 -16.29
CA GLY A 165 -14.51 -9.51 -15.74
C GLY A 165 -13.93 -8.56 -14.71
N LEU A 166 -12.61 -8.34 -14.72
CA LEU A 166 -11.96 -7.35 -13.88
C LEU A 166 -12.14 -5.96 -14.47
N LYS A 167 -12.38 -5.00 -13.58
CA LYS A 167 -12.53 -3.60 -13.93
C LYS A 167 -11.58 -2.75 -13.10
N TYR A 168 -11.19 -1.61 -13.65
CA TYR A 168 -10.38 -0.62 -12.95
C TYR A 168 -10.88 0.79 -13.22
N ILE A 169 -10.55 1.70 -12.33
CA ILE A 169 -10.70 3.14 -12.47
C ILE A 169 -9.32 3.80 -12.55
N LEU A 170 -9.28 5.05 -12.96
CA LEU A 170 -8.05 5.81 -13.14
C LEU A 170 -8.00 7.04 -12.22
N ILE A 171 -6.79 7.51 -12.00
CA ILE A 171 -6.53 8.84 -11.48
C ILE A 171 -6.94 9.85 -12.56
N SER A 172 -7.60 10.93 -12.18
CA SER A 172 -8.00 12.01 -13.04
C SER A 172 -7.30 13.32 -12.67
N GLU A 173 -7.91 14.14 -11.82
CA GLU A 173 -7.40 15.46 -11.48
C GLU A 173 -6.71 15.48 -10.11
N LYS A 174 -5.57 16.19 -10.00
CA LYS A 174 -4.86 16.45 -8.73
C LYS A 174 -4.59 15.20 -7.88
N GLY A 175 -4.35 14.04 -8.53
CA GLY A 175 -4.11 12.77 -7.84
C GLY A 175 -5.37 12.14 -7.22
N CYS A 176 -6.56 12.59 -7.62
CA CYS A 176 -7.85 12.05 -7.22
C CYS A 176 -8.45 11.18 -8.33
N ALA A 177 -9.31 10.23 -7.97
CA ALA A 177 -9.88 9.28 -8.91
C ALA A 177 -11.15 9.80 -9.60
N ASP A 178 -11.48 9.21 -10.74
CA ASP A 178 -12.80 9.29 -11.36
C ASP A 178 -13.51 7.93 -11.25
N PRO A 179 -14.28 7.65 -10.19
CA PRO A 179 -15.00 6.39 -10.05
C PRO A 179 -16.26 6.31 -10.93
N SER A 180 -16.61 7.35 -11.65
CA SER A 180 -17.76 7.34 -12.57
C SER A 180 -17.43 6.63 -13.89
N THR A 181 -16.13 6.46 -14.20
CA THR A 181 -15.64 5.85 -15.43
C THR A 181 -14.88 4.58 -15.11
N GLU A 182 -15.46 3.43 -15.42
CA GLU A 182 -14.83 2.12 -15.28
C GLU A 182 -14.29 1.62 -16.64
N TYR A 183 -13.13 0.98 -16.61
CA TYR A 183 -12.49 0.34 -17.75
C TYR A 183 -12.41 -1.17 -17.52
N SER A 184 -12.58 -1.96 -18.59
CA SER A 184 -12.34 -3.41 -18.53
C SER A 184 -10.84 -3.71 -18.56
N LEU A 185 -10.40 -4.64 -17.72
CA LEU A 185 -9.04 -5.15 -17.75
C LEU A 185 -8.99 -6.33 -18.73
N GLU A 186 -8.32 -6.13 -19.86
CA GLU A 186 -8.25 -7.14 -20.92
C GLU A 186 -7.17 -8.17 -20.59
N LEU A 187 -7.59 -9.40 -20.31
CA LEU A 187 -6.71 -10.52 -20.01
C LEU A 187 -6.55 -11.43 -21.24
N THR A 188 -5.33 -11.89 -21.47
CA THR A 188 -4.99 -12.90 -22.48
C THR A 188 -4.57 -14.17 -21.75
N ASP A 189 -5.28 -15.28 -21.95
CA ASP A 189 -5.05 -16.54 -21.22
C ASP A 189 -5.07 -16.36 -19.69
N GLY A 190 -5.95 -15.49 -19.16
CA GLY A 190 -6.04 -15.19 -17.72
C GLY A 190 -4.93 -14.28 -17.18
N LEU A 191 -4.07 -13.73 -18.03
CA LEU A 191 -2.97 -12.85 -17.67
C LEU A 191 -3.14 -11.46 -18.30
N LEU A 192 -2.79 -10.42 -17.57
CA LEU A 192 -2.65 -9.06 -18.09
C LEU A 192 -1.23 -8.90 -18.65
N PRO A 193 -1.04 -8.75 -19.96
CA PRO A 193 0.27 -8.42 -20.52
C PRO A 193 0.69 -7.01 -20.09
N LEU A 194 1.95 -6.84 -19.75
CA LEU A 194 2.54 -5.61 -19.24
C LEU A 194 3.63 -5.11 -20.19
N ASP A 195 3.60 -3.83 -20.47
CA ASP A 195 4.58 -3.16 -21.29
C ASP A 195 4.94 -1.77 -20.76
N THR A 196 5.75 -1.03 -21.50
CA THR A 196 6.17 0.34 -21.16
C THR A 196 5.01 1.35 -21.14
N HIS A 197 3.85 1.02 -21.70
CA HIS A 197 2.68 1.90 -21.84
C HIS A 197 1.52 1.55 -20.89
N THR A 198 1.62 0.44 -20.19
CA THR A 198 0.55 -0.05 -19.28
C THR A 198 0.13 1.02 -18.27
N PHE A 199 1.07 1.82 -17.79
CA PHE A 199 0.85 2.83 -16.75
C PHE A 199 0.93 4.28 -17.25
N ASP A 200 0.77 4.53 -18.55
CA ASP A 200 0.82 5.90 -19.12
C ASP A 200 -0.25 6.84 -18.52
N LYS A 201 -1.35 6.28 -18.02
CA LYS A 201 -2.43 7.01 -17.36
C LYS A 201 -2.41 6.87 -15.84
N ASP A 202 -1.21 6.65 -15.24
CA ASP A 202 -1.02 6.42 -13.82
C ASP A 202 -1.52 5.03 -13.35
N ALA A 203 -1.89 4.89 -12.09
CA ALA A 203 -2.26 3.62 -11.47
C ALA A 203 -3.55 3.02 -12.05
N LEU A 204 -3.56 1.70 -12.24
CA LEU A 204 -4.78 0.93 -12.45
C LEU A 204 -5.35 0.57 -11.07
N ILE A 205 -6.53 1.08 -10.73
CA ILE A 205 -7.14 0.91 -9.41
C ILE A 205 -8.31 -0.07 -9.52
N LEU A 206 -8.15 -1.26 -8.93
CA LEU A 206 -9.20 -2.27 -8.85
C LEU A 206 -9.86 -2.18 -7.47
N GLU A 207 -11.16 -1.89 -7.45
CA GLU A 207 -11.98 -1.73 -6.23
C GLU A 207 -12.90 -2.94 -6.01
N ASN A 208 -13.65 -2.91 -4.91
CA ASN A 208 -14.74 -3.87 -4.61
C ASN A 208 -14.25 -5.31 -4.39
N GLU A 209 -13.09 -5.50 -3.79
CA GLU A 209 -12.54 -6.83 -3.49
C GLU A 209 -12.51 -7.76 -4.71
N GLN A 210 -12.32 -7.21 -5.90
CA GLN A 210 -12.35 -7.99 -7.14
C GLN A 210 -11.29 -9.07 -7.16
N VAL A 211 -10.14 -8.83 -6.50
CA VAL A 211 -9.02 -9.76 -6.41
C VAL A 211 -8.45 -9.77 -4.99
N ARG A 212 -7.89 -10.90 -4.57
CA ARG A 212 -7.21 -11.11 -3.29
C ARG A 212 -5.78 -11.60 -3.46
N LYS A 213 -5.39 -11.81 -4.71
CA LYS A 213 -4.04 -12.23 -5.09
C LYS A 213 -3.64 -11.58 -6.40
N VAL A 214 -2.43 -11.03 -6.42
CA VAL A 214 -1.75 -10.60 -7.66
C VAL A 214 -0.41 -11.31 -7.74
N THR A 215 -0.12 -11.93 -8.87
CA THR A 215 1.15 -12.59 -9.16
C THR A 215 1.84 -11.87 -10.30
N LEU A 216 3.10 -11.50 -10.10
CA LEU A 216 3.98 -11.01 -11.15
C LEU A 216 4.67 -12.21 -11.83
N TYR A 217 4.60 -12.25 -13.16
CA TYR A 217 5.23 -13.27 -13.99
C TYR A 217 6.31 -12.66 -14.89
N ASN A 218 7.32 -13.43 -15.20
CA ASN A 218 8.28 -13.05 -16.25
C ASN A 218 7.68 -13.21 -17.67
N LYS A 219 8.48 -12.91 -18.71
CA LYS A 219 8.04 -12.98 -20.12
C LYS A 219 7.72 -14.40 -20.58
N GLU A 220 8.31 -15.41 -19.96
CA GLU A 220 8.05 -16.84 -20.20
C GLU A 220 6.85 -17.37 -19.40
N LYS A 221 6.05 -16.48 -18.80
CA LYS A 221 4.89 -16.84 -17.96
C LYS A 221 5.27 -17.69 -16.73
N GLN A 222 6.49 -17.56 -16.22
CA GLN A 222 6.91 -18.18 -14.96
C GLN A 222 6.61 -17.23 -13.78
N ALA A 223 5.98 -17.76 -12.74
CA ALA A 223 5.65 -16.97 -11.55
C ALA A 223 6.94 -16.49 -10.83
N TYR A 224 7.03 -15.20 -10.59
CA TYR A 224 8.16 -14.52 -9.96
C TYR A 224 7.92 -14.23 -8.47
N LEU A 225 6.81 -13.57 -8.16
CA LEU A 225 6.33 -13.33 -6.79
C LEU A 225 4.81 -13.19 -6.77
N SER A 226 4.21 -13.37 -5.60
CA SER A 226 2.78 -13.17 -5.39
C SER A 226 2.51 -12.38 -4.12
N LEU A 227 1.57 -11.44 -4.18
CA LEU A 227 0.97 -10.81 -3.01
C LEU A 227 -0.42 -11.38 -2.77
N HIS A 228 -0.69 -11.72 -1.51
CA HIS A 228 -2.01 -12.10 -1.02
C HIS A 228 -2.48 -11.05 -0.02
N PHE A 229 -3.73 -10.63 -0.10
CA PHE A 229 -4.29 -9.58 0.75
C PHE A 229 -5.80 -9.71 0.89
N ASN A 230 -6.36 -9.06 1.92
CA ASN A 230 -7.81 -8.91 2.10
C ASN A 230 -8.27 -7.47 1.88
N ALA A 231 -7.38 -6.61 1.38
CA ALA A 231 -7.69 -5.22 1.11
C ALA A 231 -8.80 -5.10 0.04
N PRO A 232 -9.77 -4.20 0.20
CA PRO A 232 -10.88 -4.03 -0.74
C PRO A 232 -10.47 -3.36 -2.05
N VAL A 233 -9.30 -2.73 -2.08
CA VAL A 233 -8.75 -2.02 -3.23
C VAL A 233 -7.30 -2.46 -3.46
N VAL A 234 -6.90 -2.58 -4.71
CA VAL A 234 -5.49 -2.74 -5.09
C VAL A 234 -5.12 -1.76 -6.19
N GLY A 235 -4.03 -1.04 -6.00
CA GLY A 235 -3.37 -0.23 -7.01
C GLY A 235 -2.25 -1.01 -7.69
N LEU A 236 -2.15 -0.89 -9.01
CA LEU A 236 -1.04 -1.40 -9.80
C LEU A 236 -0.38 -0.21 -10.48
N TRP A 237 0.94 -0.02 -10.31
CA TRP A 237 1.58 1.19 -10.76
C TRP A 237 3.06 1.01 -11.11
N SER A 238 3.51 1.75 -12.09
CA SER A 238 4.91 2.07 -12.34
C SER A 238 4.98 3.54 -12.80
N PRO A 239 6.07 4.28 -12.53
CA PRO A 239 6.13 5.70 -12.89
C PRO A 239 5.87 5.94 -14.38
N PRO A 240 4.84 6.71 -14.76
CA PRO A 240 4.54 7.02 -16.17
C PRO A 240 5.75 7.59 -16.90
N ALA A 241 5.95 7.17 -18.16
CA ALA A 241 6.98 7.66 -19.08
C ALA A 241 8.44 7.57 -18.59
N LYS A 242 8.72 6.89 -17.47
CA LYS A 242 10.09 6.78 -16.92
C LYS A 242 10.82 5.48 -17.29
N ASN A 243 10.14 4.51 -17.90
CA ASN A 243 10.71 3.20 -18.16
C ASN A 243 11.42 2.60 -16.92
N ALA A 244 10.75 2.71 -15.75
CA ALA A 244 11.32 2.32 -14.48
C ALA A 244 11.53 0.79 -14.38
N PRO A 245 12.61 0.33 -13.71
CA PRO A 245 12.92 -1.10 -13.60
C PRO A 245 12.09 -1.84 -12.55
N PHE A 246 10.95 -1.30 -12.15
CA PHE A 246 10.08 -1.86 -11.11
C PHE A 246 8.60 -1.63 -11.38
N VAL A 247 7.77 -2.37 -10.65
CA VAL A 247 6.32 -2.21 -10.60
C VAL A 247 5.83 -2.32 -9.15
N CYS A 248 4.79 -1.57 -8.80
CA CYS A 248 4.13 -1.64 -7.51
C CYS A 248 2.86 -2.50 -7.59
N ILE A 249 2.62 -3.28 -6.53
CA ILE A 249 1.37 -3.99 -6.27
C ILE A 249 0.92 -3.56 -4.87
N GLU A 250 -0.12 -2.77 -4.81
CA GLU A 250 -0.44 -1.92 -3.66
C GLU A 250 -1.79 -2.28 -3.04
N PRO A 251 -1.86 -3.17 -2.04
CA PRO A 251 -3.10 -3.41 -1.31
C PRO A 251 -3.47 -2.21 -0.43
N TRP A 252 -4.74 -1.74 -0.54
CA TRP A 252 -5.23 -0.56 0.14
C TRP A 252 -6.54 -0.81 0.89
N TYR A 253 -6.58 -0.40 2.15
CA TYR A 253 -7.80 -0.16 2.92
C TYR A 253 -8.11 1.34 2.85
N GLY A 254 -8.45 1.79 1.67
CA GLY A 254 -8.63 3.19 1.33
C GLY A 254 -8.44 3.44 -0.17
N ARG A 255 -8.66 4.68 -0.57
CA ARG A 255 -8.37 5.21 -1.91
C ARG A 255 -8.25 6.73 -1.82
N CYS A 256 -7.58 7.36 -2.80
CA CYS A 256 -7.65 8.82 -2.98
C CYS A 256 -9.11 9.30 -3.09
N ASP A 257 -9.37 10.56 -2.86
CA ASP A 257 -10.68 11.14 -3.06
C ASP A 257 -11.14 10.95 -4.51
N ARG A 258 -12.46 10.99 -4.72
CA ARG A 258 -12.96 11.35 -6.04
C ARG A 258 -12.66 12.82 -6.31
N ALA A 259 -12.39 13.17 -7.56
CA ALA A 259 -12.20 14.56 -7.95
C ALA A 259 -13.38 15.42 -7.47
N HIS A 260 -13.08 16.62 -6.96
CA HIS A 260 -14.06 17.58 -6.40
C HIS A 260 -14.81 17.12 -5.14
N TYR A 261 -14.29 16.14 -4.42
CA TYR A 261 -14.88 15.75 -3.13
C TYR A 261 -14.64 16.84 -2.07
N THR A 262 -15.72 17.33 -1.47
CA THR A 262 -15.69 18.38 -0.43
C THR A 262 -16.46 17.97 0.83
N GLY A 263 -16.79 16.67 0.95
CA GLY A 263 -17.52 16.13 2.09
C GLY A 263 -16.65 15.94 3.35
N GLU A 264 -17.25 15.39 4.38
CA GLU A 264 -16.55 15.07 5.63
C GLU A 264 -15.61 13.87 5.44
N TYR A 265 -14.51 13.85 6.20
CA TYR A 265 -13.51 12.78 6.15
C TYR A 265 -14.11 11.39 6.44
N LYS A 266 -15.02 11.32 7.39
CA LYS A 266 -15.73 10.08 7.75
C LYS A 266 -16.60 9.51 6.62
N ASP A 267 -16.99 10.33 5.65
CA ASP A 267 -17.85 9.96 4.53
C ASP A 267 -17.06 9.72 3.23
N LYS A 268 -15.74 9.78 3.32
CA LYS A 268 -14.82 9.48 2.21
C LYS A 268 -14.96 8.02 1.76
N ASP A 269 -14.79 7.78 0.45
CA ASP A 269 -14.81 6.42 -0.08
C ASP A 269 -13.74 5.54 0.60
N TRP A 270 -14.12 4.32 0.94
CA TRP A 270 -13.24 3.30 1.56
C TRP A 270 -12.62 3.73 2.89
N ILE A 271 -13.22 4.67 3.62
CA ILE A 271 -12.78 5.05 4.96
C ILE A 271 -12.96 3.88 5.94
N GLN A 272 -12.01 3.73 6.86
CA GLN A 272 -12.05 2.70 7.89
C GLN A 272 -12.40 3.35 9.23
N PRO A 273 -13.53 2.99 9.88
CA PRO A 273 -13.86 3.47 11.22
C PRO A 273 -13.18 2.60 12.29
N VAL A 274 -12.74 3.23 13.38
CA VAL A 274 -12.37 2.56 14.64
C VAL A 274 -13.20 3.17 15.75
N CYS A 275 -14.29 2.47 16.13
CA CYS A 275 -15.21 2.90 17.18
C CYS A 275 -14.64 2.64 18.57
N LEU A 276 -15.04 3.46 19.56
CA LEU A 276 -14.63 3.31 20.97
C LEU A 276 -15.12 2.02 21.64
N LEU A 277 -16.24 1.46 21.14
CA LEU A 277 -16.94 0.33 21.76
C LEU A 277 -16.22 -1.03 21.66
N TYR A 278 -15.15 -1.16 20.88
CA TYR A 278 -14.48 -2.46 20.66
C TYR A 278 -13.29 -2.74 21.58
N THR A 279 -12.97 -1.86 22.54
CA THR A 279 -11.82 -2.07 23.45
C THR A 279 -12.18 -2.77 24.78
N SER A 280 -13.47 -2.96 25.10
CA SER A 280 -13.87 -3.52 26.39
C SER A 280 -14.39 -4.96 26.39
N ASP A 281 -14.87 -5.50 25.27
CA ASP A 281 -15.61 -6.78 25.29
C ASP A 281 -14.88 -7.99 24.67
N ALA A 282 -13.66 -7.84 24.15
CA ALA A 282 -12.92 -8.97 23.59
C ALA A 282 -12.13 -9.79 24.62
N ALA A 283 -12.13 -9.40 25.90
CA ALA A 283 -11.33 -10.04 26.95
C ALA A 283 -12.13 -11.00 27.86
N ASP A 284 -13.46 -11.08 27.74
CA ASP A 284 -14.27 -11.77 28.76
C ASP A 284 -15.03 -13.03 28.28
N GLU A 285 -14.83 -13.48 27.04
CA GLU A 285 -15.46 -14.73 26.56
C GLU A 285 -14.44 -15.83 26.25
N ARG A 286 -13.55 -16.15 27.20
CA ARG A 286 -12.87 -17.46 27.29
C ARG A 286 -12.59 -17.81 28.75
N SER A 287 -13.61 -18.30 29.42
CA SER A 287 -13.44 -19.18 30.60
C SER A 287 -14.04 -20.53 30.30
#